data_1a9289aaf4ba00ba7e5921da5fff0bc3
#
_entry.id   1a9289aaf4ba00ba7e5921da5fff0bc3
#
_cell.length_a   1.000
_cell.length_b   1.000
_cell.length_c   1.000
_cell.angle_alpha   90.00
_cell.angle_beta   90.00
_cell.angle_gamma   90.00
#
_symmetry.space_group_name_H-M   'P 1'
#
loop_
_entity.id
_entity.type
_entity.pdbx_description
1 polymer ?
#
loop_
_entity_poly.entity_id
_entity_poly.type
_entity_poly.pdbx_seq_one_letter_code
_entity_poly.pdbx_strand_id
1 'polypeptide(L)'
;GRVAVYPDCFWLLDEGGEVKAFVNGFVTDMPDLTDEMYDDPHLHTPKGAWQMIFSVVTAPAHRHEGCAYRVLRQVCADAKAAGRKGIVLTCKERLIGFYAQFGFVDEGVSVSTHGDVVWHQMRLTF
;
A
#
# COMPACT_ATOMS: atom_id res chain seq x y z
N GLY A 1 -5.53 -7.89 -18.85
CA GLY A 1 -5.32 -6.72 -18.05
C GLY A 1 -3.93 -6.64 -17.47
N ARG A 2 -3.49 -5.45 -17.24
CA ARG A 2 -2.16 -5.20 -16.69
C ARG A 2 -2.24 -4.12 -15.62
N VAL A 3 -1.22 -4.10 -14.73
CA VAL A 3 -1.05 -3.05 -13.75
C VAL A 3 -0.20 -1.94 -14.37
N ALA A 4 -0.75 -0.73 -14.42
CA ALA A 4 -0.02 0.46 -14.84
C ALA A 4 0.53 1.17 -13.61
N VAL A 5 1.75 1.70 -13.70
CA VAL A 5 2.44 2.39 -12.60
C VAL A 5 2.64 3.84 -13.00
N TYR A 6 2.27 4.75 -12.12
CA TYR A 6 2.43 6.19 -12.33
C TYR A 6 3.52 6.75 -11.40
N PRO A 7 4.20 7.86 -11.81
CA PRO A 7 5.35 8.36 -11.06
C PRO A 7 5.13 8.66 -9.58
N ASP A 8 3.92 9.00 -9.18
CA ASP A 8 3.60 9.40 -7.81
C ASP A 8 3.19 8.22 -6.92
N CYS A 9 3.74 7.03 -7.16
CA CYS A 9 3.45 5.82 -6.39
C CYS A 9 1.96 5.48 -6.43
N PHE A 10 1.42 5.44 -7.63
CA PHE A 10 0.05 5.06 -7.91
C PHE A 10 0.06 3.86 -8.86
N TRP A 11 -0.59 2.78 -8.45
CA TRP A 11 -0.72 1.56 -9.25
C TRP A 11 -2.19 1.33 -9.57
N LEU A 12 -2.48 1.01 -10.82
CA LEU A 12 -3.83 0.89 -11.33
C LEU A 12 -3.97 -0.40 -12.13
N LEU A 13 -4.97 -1.22 -11.79
CA LEU A 13 -5.34 -2.37 -12.59
C LEU A 13 -6.48 -2.00 -13.51
N ASP A 14 -6.20 -1.99 -14.81
CA ASP A 14 -7.15 -1.69 -15.87
C ASP A 14 -7.32 -2.92 -16.75
N GLU A 15 -8.56 -3.36 -16.95
CA GLU A 15 -8.89 -4.44 -17.86
C GLU A 15 -10.09 -4.04 -18.72
N GLY A 16 -9.92 -4.14 -20.04
CA GLY A 16 -10.99 -3.79 -20.97
C GLY A 16 -11.45 -2.34 -20.88
N GLY A 17 -10.55 -1.42 -20.53
CA GLY A 17 -10.88 -0.01 -20.37
C GLY A 17 -11.56 0.34 -19.05
N GLU A 18 -11.66 -0.62 -18.14
CA GLU A 18 -12.30 -0.46 -16.84
C GLU A 18 -11.28 -0.56 -15.70
N VAL A 19 -11.29 0.40 -14.78
CA VAL A 19 -10.44 0.36 -13.60
C VAL A 19 -11.04 -0.58 -12.57
N LYS A 20 -10.31 -1.65 -12.24
CA LYS A 20 -10.77 -2.68 -11.31
C LYS A 20 -10.22 -2.50 -9.90
N ALA A 21 -9.00 -1.99 -9.77
CA ALA A 21 -8.37 -1.77 -8.48
C ALA A 21 -7.26 -0.73 -8.59
N PHE A 22 -6.93 -0.10 -7.47
CA PHE A 22 -5.75 0.75 -7.40
C PHE A 22 -5.12 0.75 -6.01
N VAL A 23 -3.83 1.10 -5.98
CA VAL A 23 -3.06 1.31 -4.76
C VAL A 23 -2.34 2.65 -4.89
N ASN A 24 -2.36 3.45 -3.83
CA ASN A 24 -1.58 4.68 -3.79
C ASN A 24 -0.82 4.82 -2.48
N GLY A 25 0.22 5.63 -2.51
CA GLY A 25 1.06 5.88 -1.36
C GLY A 25 2.15 6.90 -1.69
N PHE A 26 3.21 6.90 -0.91
CA PHE A 26 4.40 7.68 -1.22
C PHE A 26 5.66 6.98 -0.67
N VAL A 27 6.83 7.56 -0.94
CA VAL A 27 8.11 7.03 -0.50
C VAL A 27 8.72 7.99 0.50
N THR A 28 9.32 7.46 1.56
CA THR A 28 9.91 8.27 2.62
C THR A 28 11.06 7.52 3.31
N ASP A 29 11.91 8.25 4.01
CA ASP A 29 12.92 7.65 4.88
C ASP A 29 12.39 7.35 6.28
N MET A 30 11.19 7.81 6.61
CA MET A 30 10.56 7.53 7.90
C MET A 30 10.10 6.06 7.95
N PRO A 31 10.45 5.33 9.03
CA PRO A 31 10.15 3.88 9.08
C PRO A 31 8.69 3.54 9.39
N ASP A 32 7.93 4.47 9.94
CA ASP A 32 6.55 4.21 10.35
C ASP A 32 5.57 5.14 9.63
N LEU A 33 4.39 4.60 9.34
CA LEU A 33 3.32 5.36 8.72
C LEU A 33 2.60 6.20 9.79
N THR A 34 2.46 7.51 9.52
CA THR A 34 1.81 8.44 10.44
C THR A 34 0.67 9.19 9.75
N ASP A 35 -0.25 9.75 10.53
CA ASP A 35 -1.37 10.53 9.99
C ASP A 35 -0.91 11.77 9.20
N GLU A 36 0.22 12.36 9.58
CA GLU A 36 0.78 13.52 8.88
C GLU A 36 1.07 13.22 7.40
N MET A 37 1.42 11.99 7.08
CA MET A 37 1.75 11.58 5.71
C MET A 37 0.55 11.71 4.77
N TYR A 38 -0.68 11.58 5.27
CA TYR A 38 -1.89 11.74 4.46
C TYR A 38 -2.12 13.19 4.04
N ASP A 39 -1.65 14.14 4.85
CA ASP A 39 -1.94 15.57 4.67
C ASP A 39 -0.75 16.38 4.15
N ASP A 40 0.48 15.87 4.32
CA ASP A 40 1.69 16.62 3.98
C ASP A 40 2.51 15.92 2.88
N PRO A 41 2.35 16.35 1.61
CA PRO A 41 3.12 15.76 0.51
C PRO A 41 4.63 16.05 0.59
N HIS A 42 5.06 17.00 1.42
CA HIS A 42 6.49 17.30 1.59
C HIS A 42 7.23 16.19 2.34
N LEU A 43 6.51 15.28 3.00
CA LEU A 43 7.10 14.12 3.64
C LEU A 43 7.52 13.05 2.63
N HIS A 44 7.04 13.16 1.39
CA HIS A 44 7.45 12.26 0.31
C HIS A 44 8.91 12.52 -0.09
N THR A 45 9.71 11.46 -0.10
CA THR A 45 11.11 11.50 -0.52
C THR A 45 11.30 10.49 -1.64
N PRO A 46 11.44 10.90 -2.92
CA PRO A 46 11.46 9.97 -4.05
C PRO A 46 12.51 8.87 -3.97
N LYS A 47 13.61 9.10 -3.28
CA LYS A 47 14.68 8.12 -3.08
C LYS A 47 14.66 7.53 -1.67
N GLY A 48 13.53 7.66 -0.97
CA GLY A 48 13.40 7.17 0.40
C GLY A 48 13.48 5.65 0.52
N ALA A 49 13.73 5.19 1.74
CA ALA A 49 13.94 3.77 2.02
C ALA A 49 12.65 2.95 2.06
N TRP A 50 11.52 3.59 2.40
CA TRP A 50 10.26 2.89 2.66
C TRP A 50 9.15 3.34 1.74
N GLN A 51 8.48 2.37 1.12
CA GLN A 51 7.25 2.59 0.36
C GLN A 51 6.08 2.55 1.35
N MET A 52 5.40 3.69 1.50
CA MET A 52 4.16 3.74 2.27
C MET A 52 2.98 3.47 1.35
N ILE A 53 1.98 2.75 1.85
CA ILE A 53 0.72 2.53 1.13
C ILE A 53 -0.40 3.20 1.93
N PHE A 54 -1.12 4.12 1.29
CA PHE A 54 -2.23 4.84 1.90
C PHE A 54 -3.58 4.18 1.63
N SER A 55 -3.78 3.65 0.43
CA SER A 55 -5.05 3.08 0.02
C SER A 55 -4.86 1.88 -0.88
N VAL A 56 -5.65 0.84 -0.63
CA VAL A 56 -5.80 -0.32 -1.51
C VAL A 56 -7.30 -0.42 -1.78
N VAL A 57 -7.71 -0.14 -3.01
CA VAL A 57 -9.13 -0.05 -3.37
C VAL A 57 -9.46 -1.00 -4.51
N THR A 58 -10.56 -1.72 -4.38
CA THR A 58 -11.13 -2.55 -5.44
C THR A 58 -12.50 -2.03 -5.79
N ALA A 59 -12.80 -1.88 -7.09
CA ALA A 59 -14.12 -1.49 -7.54
C ALA A 59 -15.17 -2.48 -7.01
N PRO A 60 -16.35 -2.01 -6.52
CA PRO A 60 -17.35 -2.91 -5.92
C PRO A 60 -17.77 -4.06 -6.82
N ALA A 61 -17.85 -3.83 -8.14
CA ALA A 61 -18.24 -4.86 -9.10
C ALA A 61 -17.17 -5.96 -9.29
N HIS A 62 -15.95 -5.72 -8.81
CA HIS A 62 -14.80 -6.62 -9.02
C HIS A 62 -14.21 -7.15 -7.73
N ARG A 63 -14.92 -7.02 -6.61
CA ARG A 63 -14.51 -7.64 -5.35
C ARG A 63 -14.54 -9.16 -5.51
N HIS A 64 -13.62 -9.84 -4.82
CA HIS A 64 -13.46 -11.29 -4.86
C HIS A 64 -12.92 -11.87 -6.17
N GLU A 65 -12.44 -11.00 -7.09
CA GLU A 65 -11.78 -11.43 -8.34
C GLU A 65 -10.26 -11.46 -8.23
N GLY A 66 -9.72 -11.22 -7.04
CA GLY A 66 -8.27 -11.19 -6.84
C GLY A 66 -7.58 -9.93 -7.37
N CYS A 67 -8.33 -8.86 -7.65
CA CYS A 67 -7.77 -7.63 -8.23
C CYS A 67 -6.81 -6.94 -7.27
N ALA A 68 -7.15 -6.81 -5.99
CA ALA A 68 -6.27 -6.22 -5.00
C ALA A 68 -4.97 -7.02 -4.85
N TYR A 69 -5.08 -8.34 -4.86
CA TYR A 69 -3.92 -9.24 -4.81
C TYR A 69 -2.97 -8.99 -5.99
N ARG A 70 -3.52 -8.89 -7.21
CA ARG A 70 -2.73 -8.67 -8.42
C ARG A 70 -1.99 -7.33 -8.38
N VAL A 71 -2.70 -6.25 -7.99
CA VAL A 71 -2.08 -4.92 -7.91
C VAL A 71 -1.00 -4.91 -6.83
N LEU A 72 -1.29 -5.48 -5.65
CA LEU A 72 -0.36 -5.45 -4.53
C LEU A 72 0.90 -6.28 -4.82
N ARG A 73 0.78 -7.39 -5.55
CA ARG A 73 1.96 -8.15 -6.00
C ARG A 73 2.87 -7.28 -6.87
N GLN A 74 2.28 -6.47 -7.75
CA GLN A 74 3.07 -5.57 -8.59
C GLN A 74 3.74 -4.47 -7.75
N VAL A 75 3.03 -3.93 -6.75
CA VAL A 75 3.62 -2.96 -5.83
C VAL A 75 4.85 -3.53 -5.13
N CYS A 76 4.73 -4.76 -4.63
CA CYS A 76 5.86 -5.43 -3.96
C CYS A 76 7.04 -5.61 -4.90
N ALA A 77 6.80 -6.06 -6.13
CA ALA A 77 7.85 -6.26 -7.11
C ALA A 77 8.54 -4.93 -7.48
N ASP A 78 7.76 -3.89 -7.68
CA ASP A 78 8.28 -2.58 -8.09
C ASP A 78 9.07 -1.91 -6.95
N ALA A 79 8.58 -1.99 -5.72
CA ALA A 79 9.29 -1.44 -4.57
C ALA A 79 10.63 -2.15 -4.34
N LYS A 80 10.64 -3.47 -4.47
CA LYS A 80 11.88 -4.25 -4.35
C LYS A 80 12.86 -3.90 -5.47
N ALA A 81 12.38 -3.80 -6.70
CA ALA A 81 13.21 -3.41 -7.85
C ALA A 81 13.77 -2.01 -7.72
N ALA A 82 13.06 -1.09 -7.06
CA ALA A 82 13.51 0.27 -6.81
C ALA A 82 14.54 0.36 -5.66
N GLY A 83 14.86 -0.75 -5.00
CA GLY A 83 15.84 -0.78 -3.92
C GLY A 83 15.32 -0.30 -2.57
N ARG A 84 14.00 -0.30 -2.36
CA ARG A 84 13.40 0.07 -1.07
C ARG A 84 13.77 -0.98 -0.01
N LYS A 85 13.80 -0.57 1.26
CA LYS A 85 13.98 -1.51 2.37
C LYS A 85 12.73 -2.36 2.60
N GLY A 86 11.58 -1.84 2.24
CA GLY A 86 10.33 -2.55 2.38
C GLY A 86 9.13 -1.65 2.16
N ILE A 87 7.98 -2.16 2.58
CA ILE A 87 6.68 -1.51 2.43
C ILE A 87 5.99 -1.46 3.79
N VAL A 88 5.36 -0.32 4.10
CA VAL A 88 4.61 -0.13 5.34
C VAL A 88 3.19 0.32 5.00
N LEU A 89 2.21 -0.29 5.65
CA LEU A 89 0.81 0.10 5.53
C LEU A 89 0.10 -0.01 6.87
N THR A 90 -1.09 0.54 6.96
CA THR A 90 -1.99 0.29 8.07
C THR A 90 -3.27 -0.34 7.53
N CYS A 91 -3.85 -1.24 8.31
CA CYS A 91 -5.08 -1.93 7.93
C CYS A 91 -5.95 -2.23 9.13
N LYS A 92 -7.21 -2.54 8.88
CA LYS A 92 -8.11 -3.04 9.90
C LYS A 92 -7.73 -4.49 10.25
N GLU A 93 -8.00 -4.88 11.49
CA GLU A 93 -7.66 -6.22 12.00
C GLU A 93 -8.10 -7.35 11.07
N ARG A 94 -9.29 -7.25 10.50
CA ARG A 94 -9.84 -8.27 9.58
C ARG A 94 -9.01 -8.48 8.31
N LEU A 95 -8.12 -7.54 7.98
CA LEU A 95 -7.29 -7.59 6.76
C LEU A 95 -5.86 -8.07 7.03
N ILE A 96 -5.50 -8.31 8.27
CA ILE A 96 -4.15 -8.77 8.64
C ILE A 96 -3.80 -10.05 7.87
N GLY A 97 -4.71 -11.02 7.82
CA GLY A 97 -4.47 -12.28 7.10
C GLY A 97 -4.25 -12.08 5.60
N PHE A 98 -4.96 -11.13 5.00
CA PHE A 98 -4.78 -10.81 3.58
C PHE A 98 -3.36 -10.30 3.31
N TYR A 99 -2.88 -9.35 4.10
CA TYR A 99 -1.53 -8.80 3.90
C TYR A 99 -0.43 -9.77 4.32
N ALA A 100 -0.70 -10.62 5.32
CA ALA A 100 0.28 -11.60 5.77
C ALA A 100 0.70 -12.57 4.66
N GLN A 101 -0.17 -12.87 3.70
CA GLN A 101 0.18 -13.77 2.60
C GLN A 101 1.27 -13.20 1.66
N PHE A 102 1.52 -11.89 1.70
CA PHE A 102 2.62 -11.25 0.95
C PHE A 102 3.92 -11.22 1.75
N GLY A 103 3.88 -11.59 3.03
CA GLY A 103 5.02 -11.50 3.93
C GLY A 103 4.98 -10.31 4.89
N PHE A 104 3.91 -9.53 4.89
CA PHE A 104 3.74 -8.45 5.85
C PHE A 104 3.59 -9.02 7.26
N VAL A 105 4.23 -8.37 8.23
CA VAL A 105 4.17 -8.73 9.64
C VAL A 105 3.35 -7.67 10.38
N ASP A 106 2.40 -8.12 11.20
CA ASP A 106 1.61 -7.25 12.06
C ASP A 106 2.50 -6.71 13.20
N GLU A 107 2.66 -5.40 13.23
CA GLU A 107 3.46 -4.71 14.27
C GLU A 107 2.59 -4.17 15.41
N GLY A 108 1.31 -4.52 15.43
CA GLY A 108 0.38 -4.10 16.45
C GLY A 108 -0.38 -2.84 16.09
N VAL A 109 -1.09 -2.29 17.07
CA VAL A 109 -1.93 -1.12 16.86
C VAL A 109 -1.06 0.09 16.50
N SER A 110 -1.40 0.72 15.38
CA SER A 110 -0.68 1.89 14.87
C SER A 110 -0.97 3.13 15.71
N VAL A 111 -0.03 4.08 15.66
CA VAL A 111 -0.26 5.44 16.21
C VAL A 111 -1.26 6.22 15.36
N SER A 112 -1.59 5.74 14.17
CA SER A 112 -2.60 6.36 13.32
C SER A 112 -3.97 6.26 13.96
N THR A 113 -4.71 7.39 14.00
CA THR A 113 -6.08 7.45 14.52
C THR A 113 -7.06 7.90 13.45
N HIS A 114 -6.65 7.80 12.19
CA HIS A 114 -7.44 8.25 11.05
C HIS A 114 -8.85 7.62 11.05
N GLY A 115 -9.88 8.46 11.04
CA GLY A 115 -11.28 8.01 11.01
C GLY A 115 -11.76 7.33 12.30
N ASP A 116 -11.12 7.54 13.44
CA ASP A 116 -11.46 6.92 14.72
C ASP A 116 -11.51 5.39 14.68
N VAL A 117 -10.77 4.79 13.76
CA VAL A 117 -10.68 3.34 13.56
C VAL A 117 -9.37 2.84 14.16
N VAL A 118 -9.42 1.65 14.74
CA VAL A 118 -8.21 0.97 15.20
C VAL A 118 -7.48 0.41 13.97
N TRP A 119 -6.27 0.89 13.75
CA TRP A 119 -5.42 0.47 12.64
C TRP A 119 -4.23 -0.33 13.16
N HIS A 120 -3.91 -1.41 12.45
CA HIS A 120 -2.68 -2.17 12.70
C HIS A 120 -1.64 -1.76 11.66
N GLN A 121 -0.42 -1.49 12.11
CA GLN A 121 0.69 -1.27 11.19
C GLN A 121 1.26 -2.61 10.75
N MET A 122 1.45 -2.78 9.46
CA MET A 122 2.09 -3.98 8.91
C MET A 122 3.30 -3.59 8.08
N ARG A 123 4.34 -4.39 8.16
CA ARG A 123 5.61 -4.14 7.48
C ARG A 123 6.06 -5.38 6.71
N LEU A 124 6.43 -5.15 5.46
CA LEU A 124 7.13 -6.13 4.64
C LEU A 124 8.55 -5.63 4.44
N THR A 125 9.52 -6.40 4.93
CA THR A 125 10.95 -6.05 4.79
C THR A 125 11.57 -6.94 3.71
N PHE A 126 12.21 -6.32 2.77
CA PHE A 126 12.88 -7.02 1.65
C PHE A 126 14.23 -7.61 2.05
#